data_23fc8cbaf749ff79725e89085cf88523
#
_entry.id   23fc8cbaf749ff79725e89085cf88523
#
_cell.length_a   1.000
_cell.length_b   1.000
_cell.length_c   1.000
_cell.angle_alpha   90.00
_cell.angle_beta   90.00
_cell.angle_gamma   90.00
#
_symmetry.space_group_name_H-M   'P 1'
#
loop_
_entity.id
_entity.type
_entity.pdbx_description
1 polymer ?
#
loop_
_entity_poly.entity_id
_entity_poly.type
_entity_poly.pdbx_seq_one_letter_code
_entity_poly.pdbx_strand_id
1 'polypeptide(L)'
;YLTAIASDRYVSESIVAVRDEGAGASVPTGVDALSAMFGTSAASNEDQYMLQAHILSNDMLRQIDEKLDLRAAYSSPKFDFIFRLDEDATLDEFLDYYRRRMDVIVDDASGLLTIHTQGFTPEISRAVNQEVVAISERFINESSHRLAREQMSFAESELRKARDRLDAVRGRLQSFQEEHGILDPTAQAAATTGLTAELQATLARNEAELKGMLAYLNDDAPQVSALRAQIGGIREQLQAEKRRGVTDIGGLSLNVLAGRHQELLAELGFVSDAYRGALMALETARIESTRKLKSLVLVETPALPETAEYPRRVYTLIALLMGLI
;
A
#
# COMPACT_ATOMS: atom_id res chain seq x y z
N TYR A 1 -50.72 13.24 28.26
CA TYR A 1 -50.08 13.85 27.11
C TYR A 1 -49.72 12.81 26.03
N LEU A 2 -48.89 11.80 26.33
CA LEU A 2 -48.42 10.77 25.39
C LEU A 2 -49.56 9.94 24.73
N THR A 3 -50.74 9.86 25.35
CA THR A 3 -51.88 9.06 24.87
C THR A 3 -52.84 9.83 23.99
N ALA A 4 -52.88 11.19 24.09
CA ALA A 4 -53.93 11.99 23.41
C ALA A 4 -53.43 13.15 22.57
N ILE A 5 -52.21 13.66 22.84
CA ILE A 5 -51.70 14.90 22.20
C ILE A 5 -50.41 14.64 21.37
N ALA A 6 -49.63 13.60 21.73
CA ALA A 6 -48.37 13.33 21.06
C ALA A 6 -48.60 12.93 19.58
N SER A 7 -47.88 13.58 18.68
CA SER A 7 -47.91 13.27 17.24
C SER A 7 -47.37 11.86 16.96
N ASP A 8 -48.02 11.19 16.05
CA ASP A 8 -47.61 9.88 15.59
C ASP A 8 -46.27 9.99 14.82
N ARG A 9 -45.39 8.99 15.00
CA ARG A 9 -44.12 8.90 14.33
C ARG A 9 -44.01 7.55 13.63
N TYR A 10 -43.63 7.62 12.39
CA TYR A 10 -43.44 6.51 11.49
C TYR A 10 -41.99 6.17 11.33
N VAL A 11 -41.63 4.89 11.29
CA VAL A 11 -40.25 4.41 11.13
C VAL A 11 -40.10 3.73 9.79
N SER A 12 -39.22 4.25 8.95
CA SER A 12 -38.83 3.56 7.72
C SER A 12 -37.51 2.82 7.99
N GLU A 13 -37.46 1.57 7.60
CA GLU A 13 -36.29 0.69 7.76
C GLU A 13 -35.68 0.38 6.40
N SER A 14 -34.35 0.28 6.38
CA SER A 14 -33.57 -0.28 5.27
C SER A 14 -32.37 -1.05 5.79
N ILE A 15 -31.95 -2.07 5.04
CA ILE A 15 -30.79 -2.89 5.37
C ILE A 15 -29.79 -2.79 4.22
N VAL A 16 -28.56 -2.42 4.54
CA VAL A 16 -27.48 -2.28 3.59
C VAL A 16 -26.25 -3.09 4.00
N ALA A 17 -25.45 -3.48 3.03
CA ALA A 17 -24.16 -4.14 3.25
C ALA A 17 -23.07 -3.45 2.42
N VAL A 18 -21.89 -3.24 3.00
CA VAL A 18 -20.70 -2.82 2.24
C VAL A 18 -19.99 -4.08 1.75
N ARG A 19 -19.81 -4.20 0.45
CA ARG A 19 -19.14 -5.36 -0.17
C ARG A 19 -18.03 -4.90 -1.11
N ASP A 20 -16.94 -5.69 -1.13
CA ASP A 20 -15.90 -5.59 -2.16
C ASP A 20 -16.38 -6.31 -3.44
N GLU A 21 -16.45 -5.61 -4.56
CA GLU A 21 -16.85 -6.19 -5.85
C GLU A 21 -15.91 -7.30 -6.34
N GLY A 22 -14.68 -7.35 -5.81
CA GLY A 22 -13.65 -8.33 -6.16
C GLY A 22 -13.57 -9.59 -5.30
N ALA A 23 -14.32 -9.69 -4.22
CA ALA A 23 -14.18 -10.78 -3.24
C ALA A 23 -14.62 -12.18 -3.76
N GLY A 24 -15.29 -12.24 -4.93
CA GLY A 24 -15.82 -13.50 -5.49
C GLY A 24 -14.85 -14.34 -6.32
N ALA A 25 -13.62 -13.91 -6.62
CA ALA A 25 -12.73 -14.55 -7.59
C ALA A 25 -11.27 -14.73 -7.16
N SER A 26 -10.92 -14.52 -5.90
CA SER A 26 -9.56 -14.77 -5.44
C SER A 26 -9.36 -16.24 -5.10
N VAL A 27 -8.60 -16.97 -5.93
CA VAL A 27 -7.92 -18.19 -5.48
C VAL A 27 -7.01 -17.76 -4.33
N PRO A 28 -7.19 -18.28 -3.10
CA PRO A 28 -6.37 -17.87 -1.98
C PRO A 28 -4.91 -18.17 -2.29
N THR A 29 -4.09 -17.13 -2.42
CA THR A 29 -2.64 -17.26 -2.43
C THR A 29 -2.22 -17.73 -1.04
N GLY A 30 -1.10 -18.48 -0.94
CA GLY A 30 -0.69 -19.09 0.32
C GLY A 30 -0.58 -18.15 1.53
N VAL A 31 -0.50 -16.82 1.30
CA VAL A 31 -0.50 -15.77 2.32
C VAL A 31 -1.93 -15.49 2.83
N ASP A 32 -2.93 -15.53 1.95
CA ASP A 32 -4.35 -15.32 2.31
C ASP A 32 -4.89 -16.52 3.09
N ALA A 33 -4.44 -17.74 2.77
CA ALA A 33 -4.75 -18.95 3.52
C ALA A 33 -4.15 -18.91 4.94
N LEU A 34 -2.97 -18.33 5.10
CA LEU A 34 -2.32 -18.17 6.40
C LEU A 34 -3.02 -17.10 7.26
N SER A 35 -3.42 -15.97 6.68
CA SER A 35 -4.17 -14.93 7.39
C SER A 35 -5.57 -15.38 7.79
N ALA A 36 -6.26 -16.16 6.95
CA ALA A 36 -7.54 -16.81 7.30
C ALA A 36 -7.38 -17.82 8.45
N MET A 37 -6.26 -18.51 8.53
CA MET A 37 -5.97 -19.49 9.59
C MET A 37 -5.67 -18.81 10.95
N PHE A 38 -5.19 -17.56 10.95
CA PHE A 38 -4.94 -16.76 12.15
C PHE A 38 -6.12 -15.85 12.56
N GLY A 39 -7.28 -15.99 11.95
CA GLY A 39 -8.52 -15.32 12.37
C GLY A 39 -8.55 -13.80 12.16
N THR A 40 -7.73 -13.25 11.24
CA THR A 40 -7.71 -11.82 10.93
C THR A 40 -8.77 -11.42 9.87
N SER A 41 -9.95 -12.03 9.93
CA SER A 41 -11.13 -11.53 9.18
C SER A 41 -11.80 -10.31 9.84
N ALA A 42 -11.12 -9.62 10.74
CA ALA A 42 -11.61 -8.40 11.40
C ALA A 42 -11.67 -7.15 10.49
N ALA A 43 -11.34 -7.28 9.21
CA ALA A 43 -11.32 -6.14 8.28
C ALA A 43 -12.72 -5.74 7.74
N SER A 44 -13.78 -6.50 8.03
CA SER A 44 -15.09 -6.26 7.41
C SER A 44 -15.98 -5.23 8.13
N ASN A 45 -15.79 -5.00 9.44
CA ASN A 45 -16.72 -4.17 10.20
C ASN A 45 -16.28 -2.68 10.27
N GLU A 46 -15.03 -2.38 9.93
CA GLU A 46 -14.51 -1.00 9.94
C GLU A 46 -15.28 -0.09 8.97
N ASP A 47 -15.60 -0.60 7.79
CA ASP A 47 -16.37 0.15 6.79
C ASP A 47 -17.81 0.43 7.24
N GLN A 48 -18.45 -0.52 7.93
CA GLN A 48 -19.80 -0.33 8.48
C GLN A 48 -19.79 0.71 9.58
N TYR A 49 -18.82 0.69 10.49
CA TYR A 49 -18.67 1.72 11.52
C TYR A 49 -18.33 3.10 10.94
N MET A 50 -17.50 3.15 9.91
CA MET A 50 -17.23 4.39 9.18
C MET A 50 -18.50 4.94 8.52
N LEU A 51 -19.29 4.08 7.90
CA LEU A 51 -20.56 4.45 7.30
C LEU A 51 -21.57 4.90 8.36
N GLN A 52 -21.69 4.18 9.49
CA GLN A 52 -22.52 4.59 10.62
C GLN A 52 -22.14 5.98 11.13
N ALA A 53 -20.84 6.24 11.32
CA ALA A 53 -20.35 7.55 11.75
C ALA A 53 -20.68 8.64 10.71
N HIS A 54 -20.57 8.33 9.41
CA HIS A 54 -20.94 9.26 8.34
C HIS A 54 -22.44 9.56 8.32
N ILE A 55 -23.30 8.55 8.48
CA ILE A 55 -24.76 8.72 8.53
C ILE A 55 -25.16 9.65 9.67
N LEU A 56 -24.50 9.58 10.82
CA LEU A 56 -24.76 10.41 12.00
C LEU A 56 -23.98 11.73 12.00
N SER A 57 -23.33 12.09 10.88
CA SER A 57 -22.51 13.28 10.75
C SER A 57 -23.32 14.53 10.38
N ASN A 58 -22.71 15.69 10.62
CA ASN A 58 -23.24 16.97 10.18
C ASN A 58 -23.32 17.09 8.64
N ASP A 59 -22.37 16.47 7.93
CA ASP A 59 -22.34 16.50 6.45
C ASP A 59 -23.52 15.75 5.85
N MET A 60 -23.89 14.61 6.41
CA MET A 60 -25.09 13.86 6.03
C MET A 60 -26.34 14.70 6.27
N LEU A 61 -26.48 15.29 7.46
CA LEU A 61 -27.62 16.12 7.81
C LEU A 61 -27.79 17.30 6.83
N ARG A 62 -26.70 18.00 6.52
CA ARG A 62 -26.75 19.12 5.56
C ARG A 62 -27.19 18.70 4.17
N GLN A 63 -26.66 17.59 3.66
CA GLN A 63 -27.04 17.09 2.33
C GLN A 63 -28.50 16.69 2.27
N ILE A 64 -29.03 16.07 3.34
CA ILE A 64 -30.46 15.69 3.40
C ILE A 64 -31.33 16.94 3.53
N ASP A 65 -30.94 17.92 4.38
CA ASP A 65 -31.68 19.17 4.60
C ASP A 65 -31.76 19.99 3.31
N GLU A 66 -30.65 20.13 2.58
CA GLU A 66 -30.60 20.84 1.29
C GLU A 66 -31.57 20.24 0.25
N LYS A 67 -31.77 18.91 0.28
CA LYS A 67 -32.57 18.21 -0.72
C LYS A 67 -34.05 18.06 -0.34
N LEU A 68 -34.33 17.85 0.93
CA LEU A 68 -35.67 17.54 1.44
C LEU A 68 -36.29 18.67 2.28
N ASP A 69 -35.54 19.77 2.53
CA ASP A 69 -35.94 20.82 3.48
C ASP A 69 -36.36 20.21 4.84
N LEU A 70 -35.46 19.35 5.36
CA LEU A 70 -35.74 18.50 6.52
C LEU A 70 -36.02 19.34 7.78
N ARG A 71 -35.37 20.50 7.92
CA ARG A 71 -35.62 21.44 9.00
C ARG A 71 -37.08 21.89 9.00
N ALA A 72 -37.61 22.33 7.85
CA ALA A 72 -39.01 22.76 7.73
C ALA A 72 -39.99 21.59 7.94
N ALA A 73 -39.62 20.38 7.48
CA ALA A 73 -40.44 19.18 7.69
C ALA A 73 -40.56 18.80 9.17
N TYR A 74 -39.49 18.96 9.97
CA TYR A 74 -39.50 18.63 11.40
C TYR A 74 -39.94 19.77 12.32
N SER A 75 -39.89 21.04 11.89
CA SER A 75 -40.36 22.20 12.67
C SER A 75 -41.81 22.58 12.44
N SER A 76 -42.51 21.87 11.51
CA SER A 76 -43.88 22.23 11.13
C SER A 76 -44.83 22.36 12.33
N PRO A 77 -45.57 23.47 12.46
CA PRO A 77 -46.50 23.71 13.56
C PRO A 77 -47.70 22.73 13.61
N LYS A 78 -47.86 21.89 12.59
CA LYS A 78 -48.88 20.84 12.57
C LYS A 78 -48.59 19.72 13.57
N PHE A 79 -47.37 19.61 14.00
CA PHE A 79 -46.93 18.58 14.94
C PHE A 79 -46.82 19.11 16.37
N ASP A 80 -46.78 18.20 17.29
CA ASP A 80 -46.66 18.39 18.73
C ASP A 80 -45.40 19.20 19.09
N PHE A 81 -45.62 20.24 19.91
CA PHE A 81 -44.54 21.19 20.27
C PHE A 81 -43.39 20.56 21.09
N ILE A 82 -43.59 19.40 21.73
CA ILE A 82 -42.54 18.76 22.52
C ILE A 82 -41.59 17.94 21.63
N PHE A 83 -42.14 17.30 20.58
CA PHE A 83 -41.35 16.40 19.73
C PHE A 83 -40.93 17.00 18.40
N ARG A 84 -41.44 18.17 18.01
CA ARG A 84 -40.96 18.90 16.84
C ARG A 84 -39.64 19.59 17.09
N LEU A 85 -38.93 19.91 16.01
CA LEU A 85 -37.75 20.78 16.04
C LEU A 85 -38.19 22.22 16.27
N ASP A 86 -37.43 22.99 17.03
CA ASP A 86 -37.65 24.45 17.14
C ASP A 86 -37.29 25.11 15.80
N GLU A 87 -38.07 26.09 15.37
CA GLU A 87 -37.85 26.83 14.12
C GLU A 87 -36.49 27.59 14.15
N ASP A 88 -36.11 28.12 15.33
CA ASP A 88 -34.88 28.85 15.56
C ASP A 88 -33.72 27.98 16.05
N ALA A 89 -33.87 26.63 15.98
CA ALA A 89 -32.82 25.68 16.43
C ALA A 89 -31.48 25.95 15.74
N THR A 90 -30.42 26.00 16.51
CA THR A 90 -29.05 26.02 15.99
C THR A 90 -28.70 24.76 15.22
N LEU A 91 -27.62 24.79 14.45
CA LEU A 91 -27.18 23.59 13.71
C LEU A 91 -26.85 22.41 14.63
N ASP A 92 -26.28 22.69 15.80
CA ASP A 92 -25.93 21.66 16.78
C ASP A 92 -27.19 21.03 17.40
N GLU A 93 -28.20 21.83 17.73
CA GLU A 93 -29.49 21.33 18.20
C GLU A 93 -30.23 20.53 17.12
N PHE A 94 -30.12 20.95 15.88
CA PHE A 94 -30.68 20.21 14.74
C PHE A 94 -29.95 18.88 14.53
N LEU A 95 -28.62 18.85 14.67
CA LEU A 95 -27.85 17.61 14.61
C LEU A 95 -28.21 16.63 15.72
N ASP A 96 -28.36 17.15 16.95
CA ASP A 96 -28.77 16.31 18.08
C ASP A 96 -30.21 15.80 17.92
N TYR A 97 -31.08 16.63 17.35
CA TYR A 97 -32.44 16.21 17.01
C TYR A 97 -32.44 15.11 15.94
N TYR A 98 -31.67 15.29 14.87
CA TYR A 98 -31.47 14.32 13.78
C TYR A 98 -30.97 12.98 14.32
N ARG A 99 -29.92 12.99 15.14
CA ARG A 99 -29.36 11.77 15.76
C ARG A 99 -30.38 11.03 16.64
N ARG A 100 -31.29 11.72 17.28
CA ARG A 100 -32.39 11.09 18.04
C ARG A 100 -33.49 10.50 17.16
N ARG A 101 -33.54 10.89 15.89
CA ARG A 101 -34.50 10.38 14.89
C ARG A 101 -33.93 9.31 13.98
N MET A 102 -32.62 9.10 14.07
CA MET A 102 -31.90 8.09 13.33
C MET A 102 -31.41 7.01 14.31
N ASP A 103 -31.65 5.76 13.98
CA ASP A 103 -31.04 4.64 14.66
C ASP A 103 -30.33 3.78 13.63
N VAL A 104 -29.03 3.60 13.81
CA VAL A 104 -28.16 2.93 12.85
C VAL A 104 -27.43 1.81 13.59
N ILE A 105 -27.80 0.58 13.29
CA ILE A 105 -27.35 -0.61 14.00
C ILE A 105 -26.42 -1.40 13.07
N VAL A 106 -25.20 -1.65 13.54
CA VAL A 106 -24.26 -2.57 12.89
C VAL A 106 -24.42 -3.93 13.55
N ASP A 107 -24.70 -4.95 12.74
CA ASP A 107 -24.63 -6.34 13.20
C ASP A 107 -23.24 -6.91 12.89
N ASP A 108 -22.45 -7.07 13.92
CA ASP A 108 -21.06 -7.56 13.82
C ASP A 108 -20.98 -9.01 13.31
N ALA A 109 -22.04 -9.79 13.43
CA ALA A 109 -22.03 -11.19 13.00
C ALA A 109 -22.30 -11.33 11.51
N SER A 110 -23.20 -10.52 10.95
CA SER A 110 -23.57 -10.56 9.53
C SER A 110 -22.88 -9.49 8.68
N GLY A 111 -22.32 -8.44 9.31
CA GLY A 111 -21.78 -7.28 8.61
C GLY A 111 -22.86 -6.41 7.95
N LEU A 112 -24.13 -6.55 8.38
CA LEU A 112 -25.23 -5.76 7.88
C LEU A 112 -25.39 -4.47 8.70
N LEU A 113 -25.82 -3.41 8.04
CA LEU A 113 -26.16 -2.13 8.65
C LEU A 113 -27.66 -1.91 8.49
N THR A 114 -28.38 -1.86 9.60
CA THR A 114 -29.81 -1.54 9.62
C THR A 114 -29.99 -0.06 9.94
N ILE A 115 -30.73 0.64 9.10
CA ILE A 115 -30.97 2.08 9.19
C ILE A 115 -32.46 2.31 9.45
N HIS A 116 -32.78 2.86 10.62
CA HIS A 116 -34.11 3.29 10.97
C HIS A 116 -34.20 4.81 10.94
N THR A 117 -35.17 5.33 10.21
CA THR A 117 -35.42 6.77 10.13
C THR A 117 -36.83 7.09 10.62
N GLN A 118 -36.95 8.04 11.55
CA GLN A 118 -38.25 8.46 12.09
C GLN A 118 -38.72 9.74 11.43
N GLY A 119 -39.95 9.75 10.98
CA GLY A 119 -40.64 10.93 10.46
C GLY A 119 -42.03 11.11 11.07
N PHE A 120 -42.60 12.31 10.97
CA PHE A 120 -43.98 12.56 11.41
C PHE A 120 -45.03 12.05 10.39
N THR A 121 -44.62 11.75 9.18
CA THR A 121 -45.46 11.08 8.17
C THR A 121 -44.71 9.93 7.54
N PRO A 122 -45.42 8.93 7.02
CA PRO A 122 -44.81 7.78 6.32
C PRO A 122 -43.91 8.20 5.17
N GLU A 123 -44.32 9.25 4.43
CA GLU A 123 -43.61 9.75 3.25
C GLU A 123 -42.28 10.40 3.65
N ILE A 124 -42.26 11.22 4.73
CA ILE A 124 -41.05 11.89 5.23
C ILE A 124 -40.06 10.84 5.73
N SER A 125 -40.51 9.87 6.54
CA SER A 125 -39.60 8.83 7.07
C SER A 125 -38.97 8.02 5.95
N ARG A 126 -39.75 7.63 4.93
CA ARG A 126 -39.23 6.92 3.75
C ARG A 126 -38.29 7.80 2.91
N ALA A 127 -38.68 9.06 2.64
CA ALA A 127 -37.85 9.98 1.84
C ALA A 127 -36.48 10.22 2.49
N VAL A 128 -36.44 10.42 3.80
CA VAL A 128 -35.18 10.58 4.56
C VAL A 128 -34.36 9.29 4.45
N ASN A 129 -34.96 8.12 4.63
CA ASN A 129 -34.24 6.86 4.53
C ASN A 129 -33.67 6.64 3.11
N GLN A 130 -34.46 6.91 2.08
CA GLN A 130 -33.98 6.82 0.69
C GLN A 130 -32.80 7.74 0.42
N GLU A 131 -32.84 8.96 0.95
CA GLU A 131 -31.75 9.91 0.75
C GLU A 131 -30.50 9.52 1.54
N VAL A 132 -30.66 9.03 2.78
CA VAL A 132 -29.55 8.47 3.57
C VAL A 132 -28.86 7.34 2.81
N VAL A 133 -29.62 6.40 2.25
CA VAL A 133 -29.04 5.30 1.45
C VAL A 133 -28.34 5.82 0.21
N ALA A 134 -28.93 6.77 -0.53
CA ALA A 134 -28.32 7.32 -1.74
C ALA A 134 -27.04 8.11 -1.48
N ILE A 135 -26.98 8.88 -0.38
CA ILE A 135 -25.75 9.59 0.03
C ILE A 135 -24.71 8.60 0.51
N SER A 136 -25.12 7.57 1.26
CA SER A 136 -24.24 6.50 1.75
C SER A 136 -23.58 5.75 0.60
N GLU A 137 -24.32 5.42 -0.45
CA GLU A 137 -23.79 4.77 -1.65
C GLU A 137 -22.75 5.66 -2.34
N ARG A 138 -23.04 6.95 -2.53
CA ARG A 138 -22.06 7.90 -3.09
C ARG A 138 -20.82 8.00 -2.23
N PHE A 139 -20.95 8.10 -0.91
CA PHE A 139 -19.83 8.18 0.03
C PHE A 139 -18.90 6.97 -0.06
N ILE A 140 -19.46 5.76 -0.07
CA ILE A 140 -18.68 4.51 -0.19
C ILE A 140 -17.97 4.45 -1.54
N ASN A 141 -18.66 4.75 -2.63
CA ASN A 141 -18.09 4.75 -3.98
C ASN A 141 -16.96 5.79 -4.11
N GLU A 142 -17.18 7.02 -3.67
CA GLU A 142 -16.18 8.10 -3.74
C GLU A 142 -14.98 7.82 -2.85
N SER A 143 -15.19 7.29 -1.63
CA SER A 143 -14.11 6.91 -0.71
C SER A 143 -13.27 5.79 -1.29
N SER A 144 -13.90 4.76 -1.86
CA SER A 144 -13.23 3.64 -2.53
C SER A 144 -12.40 4.11 -3.72
N HIS A 145 -12.97 4.92 -4.60
CA HIS A 145 -12.25 5.49 -5.75
C HIS A 145 -11.09 6.41 -5.34
N ARG A 146 -11.24 7.18 -4.26
CA ARG A 146 -10.17 8.03 -3.75
C ARG A 146 -9.00 7.19 -3.24
N LEU A 147 -9.28 6.17 -2.41
CA LEU A 147 -8.26 5.27 -1.89
C LEU A 147 -7.50 4.56 -3.03
N ALA A 148 -8.23 4.05 -4.03
CA ALA A 148 -7.64 3.41 -5.19
C ALA A 148 -6.70 4.35 -5.96
N ARG A 149 -7.11 5.61 -6.18
CA ARG A 149 -6.27 6.63 -6.84
C ARG A 149 -5.03 6.99 -6.02
N GLU A 150 -5.16 7.10 -4.69
CA GLU A 150 -4.03 7.38 -3.79
C GLU A 150 -3.01 6.25 -3.81
N GLN A 151 -3.45 4.98 -3.74
CA GLN A 151 -2.57 3.81 -3.83
C GLN A 151 -1.84 3.76 -5.18
N MET A 152 -2.54 4.02 -6.28
CA MET A 152 -1.95 4.05 -7.62
C MET A 152 -0.93 5.19 -7.76
N SER A 153 -1.25 6.39 -7.31
CA SER A 153 -0.34 7.55 -7.30
C SER A 153 0.91 7.29 -6.45
N PHE A 154 0.76 6.63 -5.31
CA PHE A 154 1.89 6.22 -4.48
C PHE A 154 2.80 5.23 -5.22
N ALA A 155 2.22 4.16 -5.81
CA ALA A 155 2.98 3.16 -6.56
C ALA A 155 3.71 3.77 -7.77
N GLU A 156 3.07 4.69 -8.51
CA GLU A 156 3.71 5.45 -9.59
C GLU A 156 4.88 6.31 -9.10
N SER A 157 4.71 6.94 -7.93
CA SER A 157 5.78 7.73 -7.31
C SER A 157 6.98 6.88 -6.93
N GLU A 158 6.75 5.71 -6.35
CA GLU A 158 7.82 4.78 -5.98
C GLU A 158 8.53 4.21 -7.22
N LEU A 159 7.79 3.90 -8.28
CA LEU A 159 8.39 3.47 -9.56
C LEU A 159 9.29 4.55 -10.16
N ARG A 160 8.84 5.82 -10.15
CA ARG A 160 9.70 6.95 -10.63
C ARG A 160 10.98 7.05 -9.81
N LYS A 161 10.89 7.02 -8.48
CA LYS A 161 12.07 7.05 -7.58
C LYS A 161 13.02 5.88 -7.83
N ALA A 162 12.47 4.67 -8.01
CA ALA A 162 13.29 3.49 -8.30
C ALA A 162 13.99 3.60 -9.66
N ARG A 163 13.30 4.14 -10.67
CA ARG A 163 13.87 4.41 -12.00
C ARG A 163 15.01 5.44 -11.92
N ASP A 164 14.77 6.56 -11.24
CA ASP A 164 15.78 7.62 -11.10
C ASP A 164 17.04 7.12 -10.40
N ARG A 165 16.88 6.25 -9.38
CA ARG A 165 18.00 5.59 -8.72
C ARG A 165 18.76 4.66 -9.66
N LEU A 166 18.04 3.86 -10.44
CA LEU A 166 18.63 2.95 -11.42
C LEU A 166 19.44 3.72 -12.48
N ASP A 167 18.86 4.80 -13.02
CA ASP A 167 19.51 5.63 -14.02
C ASP A 167 20.75 6.35 -13.42
N ALA A 168 20.68 6.81 -12.18
CA ALA A 168 21.83 7.41 -11.48
C ALA A 168 22.98 6.41 -11.26
N VAL A 169 22.68 5.15 -10.89
CA VAL A 169 23.73 4.13 -10.70
C VAL A 169 24.32 3.73 -12.05
N ARG A 170 23.51 3.58 -13.11
CA ARG A 170 24.01 3.34 -14.47
C ARG A 170 24.93 4.46 -14.94
N GLY A 171 24.54 5.72 -14.70
CA GLY A 171 25.37 6.87 -15.04
C GLY A 171 26.72 6.86 -14.28
N ARG A 172 26.72 6.51 -12.99
CA ARG A 172 27.96 6.37 -12.21
C ARG A 172 28.86 5.26 -12.71
N LEU A 173 28.31 4.12 -13.09
CA LEU A 173 29.08 3.02 -13.67
C LEU A 173 29.67 3.42 -15.02
N GLN A 174 28.90 4.07 -15.88
CA GLN A 174 29.38 4.57 -17.17
C GLN A 174 30.49 5.61 -16.98
N SER A 175 30.29 6.62 -16.13
CA SER A 175 31.30 7.63 -15.84
C SER A 175 32.59 7.01 -15.27
N PHE A 176 32.47 6.00 -14.40
CA PHE A 176 33.61 5.25 -13.88
C PHE A 176 34.40 4.55 -14.99
N GLN A 177 33.69 3.91 -15.95
CA GLN A 177 34.32 3.24 -17.10
C GLN A 177 34.99 4.23 -18.06
N GLU A 178 34.37 5.37 -18.31
CA GLU A 178 34.91 6.43 -19.16
C GLU A 178 36.16 7.11 -18.55
N GLU A 179 36.11 7.45 -17.24
CA GLU A 179 37.17 8.10 -16.53
C GLU A 179 38.45 7.25 -16.48
N HIS A 180 38.28 5.95 -16.29
CA HIS A 180 39.41 5.04 -16.18
C HIS A 180 39.80 4.32 -17.47
N GLY A 181 38.97 4.46 -18.54
CA GLY A 181 39.23 3.82 -19.84
C GLY A 181 39.22 2.30 -19.77
N ILE A 182 38.55 1.72 -18.76
CA ILE A 182 38.51 0.27 -18.51
C ILE A 182 37.04 -0.19 -18.43
N LEU A 183 36.67 -1.11 -19.30
CA LEU A 183 35.34 -1.67 -19.33
C LEU A 183 35.07 -2.64 -18.16
N ASP A 184 36.06 -3.51 -17.89
CA ASP A 184 36.01 -4.51 -16.82
C ASP A 184 37.38 -4.60 -16.09
N PRO A 185 37.59 -3.82 -15.05
CA PRO A 185 38.84 -3.87 -14.24
C PRO A 185 39.03 -5.25 -13.57
N THR A 186 37.95 -5.98 -13.28
CA THR A 186 38.02 -7.29 -12.62
C THR A 186 38.62 -8.34 -13.55
N ALA A 187 38.15 -8.39 -14.79
CA ALA A 187 38.69 -9.28 -15.80
C ALA A 187 40.18 -8.95 -16.10
N GLN A 188 40.53 -7.66 -16.17
CA GLN A 188 41.90 -7.22 -16.41
C GLN A 188 42.82 -7.56 -15.21
N ALA A 189 42.37 -7.40 -13.97
CA ALA A 189 43.11 -7.79 -12.78
C ALA A 189 43.35 -9.32 -12.73
N ALA A 190 42.32 -10.12 -13.07
CA ALA A 190 42.44 -11.56 -13.15
C ALA A 190 43.44 -12.01 -14.23
N ALA A 191 43.43 -11.40 -15.41
CA ALA A 191 44.38 -11.69 -16.48
C ALA A 191 45.82 -11.37 -16.07
N THR A 192 46.08 -10.21 -15.46
CA THR A 192 47.38 -9.81 -14.96
C THR A 192 47.86 -10.74 -13.85
N THR A 193 47.00 -11.15 -12.93
CA THR A 193 47.29 -12.11 -11.86
C THR A 193 47.64 -13.47 -12.42
N GLY A 194 46.88 -13.97 -13.40
CA GLY A 194 47.11 -15.24 -14.10
C GLY A 194 48.48 -15.26 -14.80
N LEU A 195 48.80 -14.22 -15.60
CA LEU A 195 50.11 -14.07 -16.28
C LEU A 195 51.25 -14.02 -15.28
N THR A 196 51.10 -13.27 -14.19
CA THR A 196 52.12 -13.18 -13.13
C THR A 196 52.37 -14.53 -12.48
N ALA A 197 51.32 -15.34 -12.19
CA ALA A 197 51.43 -16.68 -11.64
C ALA A 197 52.15 -17.66 -12.61
N GLU A 198 51.84 -17.56 -13.90
CA GLU A 198 52.50 -18.39 -14.94
C GLU A 198 54.02 -18.05 -15.07
N LEU A 199 54.35 -16.75 -15.11
CA LEU A 199 55.75 -16.29 -15.12
C LEU A 199 56.52 -16.74 -13.84
N GLN A 200 55.88 -16.68 -12.68
CA GLN A 200 56.47 -17.17 -11.41
C GLN A 200 56.69 -18.67 -11.45
N ALA A 201 55.75 -19.46 -11.95
CA ALA A 201 55.88 -20.92 -12.08
C ALA A 201 57.00 -21.28 -13.06
N THR A 202 57.15 -20.55 -14.16
CA THR A 202 58.22 -20.76 -15.16
C THR A 202 59.58 -20.35 -14.58
N LEU A 203 59.66 -19.25 -13.87
CA LEU A 203 60.84 -18.80 -13.15
C LEU A 203 61.36 -19.88 -12.19
N ALA A 204 60.41 -20.40 -11.33
CA ALA A 204 60.74 -21.44 -10.35
C ALA A 204 61.26 -22.73 -11.01
N ARG A 205 60.68 -23.16 -12.13
CA ARG A 205 61.18 -24.31 -12.92
C ARG A 205 62.57 -24.08 -13.47
N ASN A 206 62.84 -22.93 -14.11
CA ASN A 206 64.14 -22.59 -14.66
C ASN A 206 65.21 -22.44 -13.57
N GLU A 207 64.89 -21.89 -12.40
CA GLU A 207 65.80 -21.79 -11.25
C GLU A 207 66.15 -23.19 -10.69
N ALA A 208 65.16 -24.10 -10.62
CA ALA A 208 65.41 -25.51 -10.19
C ALA A 208 66.29 -26.23 -11.22
N GLU A 209 66.06 -26.02 -12.51
CA GLU A 209 66.89 -26.59 -13.58
C GLU A 209 68.32 -26.07 -13.53
N LEU A 210 68.48 -24.77 -13.35
CA LEU A 210 69.79 -24.13 -13.20
C LEU A 210 70.56 -24.73 -12.00
N LYS A 211 69.89 -24.91 -10.84
CA LYS A 211 70.45 -25.53 -9.67
C LYS A 211 70.88 -27.00 -9.94
N GLY A 212 70.09 -27.75 -10.71
CA GLY A 212 70.40 -29.08 -11.15
C GLY A 212 71.65 -29.12 -12.06
N MET A 213 71.75 -28.21 -13.03
CA MET A 213 72.90 -28.12 -13.95
C MET A 213 74.20 -27.76 -13.23
N LEU A 214 74.16 -26.86 -12.25
CA LEU A 214 75.31 -26.46 -11.46
C LEU A 214 75.88 -27.59 -10.55
N ALA A 215 75.14 -28.70 -10.39
CA ALA A 215 75.64 -29.87 -9.65
C ALA A 215 76.68 -30.66 -10.45
N TYR A 216 76.73 -30.49 -11.79
CA TYR A 216 77.61 -31.26 -12.67
C TYR A 216 78.32 -30.42 -13.77
N LEU A 217 77.94 -29.15 -13.96
CA LEU A 217 78.52 -28.24 -14.92
C LEU A 217 79.18 -27.06 -14.22
N ASN A 218 80.26 -26.52 -14.83
CA ASN A 218 80.89 -25.30 -14.36
C ASN A 218 80.01 -24.05 -14.67
N ASP A 219 80.23 -22.98 -13.87
CA ASP A 219 79.50 -21.71 -14.00
C ASP A 219 79.66 -21.05 -15.39
N ASP A 220 80.78 -21.28 -16.09
CA ASP A 220 81.07 -20.71 -17.40
C ASP A 220 80.49 -21.59 -18.57
N ALA A 221 79.80 -22.67 -18.29
CA ALA A 221 79.24 -23.49 -19.34
C ALA A 221 78.21 -22.73 -20.18
N PRO A 222 78.24 -22.87 -21.51
CA PRO A 222 77.28 -22.12 -22.40
C PRO A 222 75.81 -22.39 -22.04
N GLN A 223 75.45 -23.59 -21.61
CA GLN A 223 74.12 -23.96 -21.18
C GLN A 223 73.67 -23.22 -19.91
N VAL A 224 74.58 -23.11 -18.91
CA VAL A 224 74.34 -22.34 -17.67
C VAL A 224 74.16 -20.87 -17.95
N SER A 225 74.99 -20.29 -18.81
CA SER A 225 74.91 -18.89 -19.24
C SER A 225 73.59 -18.59 -19.97
N ALA A 226 73.19 -19.47 -20.88
CA ALA A 226 71.90 -19.34 -21.61
C ALA A 226 70.67 -19.39 -20.67
N LEU A 227 70.66 -20.33 -19.73
CA LEU A 227 69.55 -20.45 -18.77
C LEU A 227 69.49 -19.28 -17.77
N ARG A 228 70.64 -18.72 -17.35
CA ARG A 228 70.74 -17.49 -16.54
C ARG A 228 70.16 -16.28 -17.32
N ALA A 229 70.47 -16.14 -18.61
CA ALA A 229 69.94 -15.07 -19.44
C ALA A 229 68.38 -15.20 -19.55
N GLN A 230 67.85 -16.41 -19.73
CA GLN A 230 66.42 -16.67 -19.76
C GLN A 230 65.77 -16.33 -18.42
N ILE A 231 66.36 -16.76 -17.29
CA ILE A 231 65.86 -16.37 -15.94
C ILE A 231 65.83 -14.86 -15.77
N GLY A 232 66.88 -14.14 -16.24
CA GLY A 232 66.97 -12.68 -16.23
C GLY A 232 65.78 -12.05 -16.98
N GLY A 233 65.52 -12.50 -18.20
CA GLY A 233 64.38 -12.01 -19.03
C GLY A 233 63.04 -12.24 -18.36
N ILE A 234 62.84 -13.47 -17.78
CA ILE A 234 61.55 -13.75 -17.07
C ILE A 234 61.40 -12.84 -15.82
N ARG A 235 62.47 -12.58 -15.08
CA ARG A 235 62.45 -11.68 -13.92
C ARG A 235 62.10 -10.24 -14.33
N GLU A 236 62.70 -9.75 -15.41
CA GLU A 236 62.40 -8.42 -15.93
C GLU A 236 60.93 -8.32 -16.37
N GLN A 237 60.43 -9.31 -17.10
CA GLN A 237 59.04 -9.38 -17.51
C GLN A 237 58.10 -9.46 -16.31
N LEU A 238 58.38 -10.30 -15.31
CA LEU A 238 57.60 -10.37 -14.09
C LEU A 238 57.58 -9.04 -13.33
N GLN A 239 58.69 -8.31 -13.30
CA GLN A 239 58.77 -7.01 -12.66
C GLN A 239 57.97 -5.95 -13.46
N ALA A 240 57.99 -6.03 -14.78
CA ALA A 240 57.19 -5.17 -15.66
C ALA A 240 55.67 -5.43 -15.46
N GLU A 241 55.22 -6.71 -15.41
CA GLU A 241 53.81 -7.03 -15.17
C GLU A 241 53.34 -6.68 -13.76
N LYS A 242 54.19 -6.87 -12.73
CA LYS A 242 53.89 -6.39 -11.37
C LYS A 242 53.75 -4.86 -11.33
N ARG A 243 54.58 -4.12 -12.04
CA ARG A 243 54.43 -2.66 -12.16
C ARG A 243 53.11 -2.30 -12.87
N ARG A 244 52.76 -2.99 -13.95
CA ARG A 244 51.47 -2.77 -14.65
C ARG A 244 50.24 -3.01 -13.75
N GLY A 245 50.29 -4.08 -12.92
CA GLY A 245 49.22 -4.37 -11.94
C GLY A 245 49.11 -3.36 -10.80
N VAL A 246 50.21 -2.64 -10.52
CA VAL A 246 50.28 -1.56 -9.51
C VAL A 246 50.25 -0.18 -10.15
N THR A 247 50.43 -0.10 -11.50
CA THR A 247 50.53 1.18 -12.19
C THR A 247 49.21 1.92 -12.20
N ASP A 248 49.32 3.08 -11.69
CA ASP A 248 48.38 4.18 -11.52
C ASP A 248 47.62 4.50 -12.80
N ILE A 249 46.39 4.00 -12.90
CA ILE A 249 45.41 4.51 -13.86
C ILE A 249 44.63 5.59 -13.10
N GLY A 250 45.01 6.85 -13.28
CA GLY A 250 44.39 7.97 -12.57
C GLY A 250 44.66 8.01 -11.05
N GLY A 251 45.83 7.48 -10.58
CA GLY A 251 46.21 7.50 -9.17
C GLY A 251 45.72 6.32 -8.32
N LEU A 252 45.09 5.31 -8.94
CA LEU A 252 44.52 4.15 -8.24
C LEU A 252 45.09 2.83 -8.78
N SER A 253 45.33 1.84 -7.93
CA SER A 253 45.76 0.51 -8.36
C SER A 253 44.57 -0.26 -9.00
N LEU A 254 44.90 -1.14 -9.95
CA LEU A 254 43.89 -1.97 -10.65
C LEU A 254 42.99 -2.76 -9.69
N ASN A 255 43.53 -3.22 -8.56
CA ASN A 255 42.74 -3.94 -7.55
C ASN A 255 41.70 -3.04 -6.86
N VAL A 256 42.03 -1.76 -6.61
CA VAL A 256 41.08 -0.79 -6.04
C VAL A 256 39.97 -0.47 -7.07
N LEU A 257 40.35 -0.32 -8.35
CA LEU A 257 39.37 -0.12 -9.42
C LEU A 257 38.45 -1.32 -9.58
N ALA A 258 38.97 -2.54 -9.52
CA ALA A 258 38.17 -3.77 -9.56
C ALA A 258 37.20 -3.84 -8.37
N GLY A 259 37.63 -3.49 -7.16
CA GLY A 259 36.75 -3.43 -5.98
C GLY A 259 35.62 -2.42 -6.15
N ARG A 260 35.92 -1.19 -6.61
CA ARG A 260 34.87 -0.18 -6.88
C ARG A 260 33.93 -0.56 -7.99
N HIS A 261 34.42 -1.20 -9.06
CA HIS A 261 33.57 -1.72 -10.13
C HIS A 261 32.61 -2.78 -9.61
N GLN A 262 33.08 -3.73 -8.77
CA GLN A 262 32.22 -4.73 -8.13
C GLN A 262 31.16 -4.10 -7.23
N GLU A 263 31.52 -3.08 -6.45
CA GLU A 263 30.57 -2.34 -5.61
C GLU A 263 29.47 -1.69 -6.47
N LEU A 264 29.84 -1.01 -7.57
CA LEU A 264 28.86 -0.42 -8.49
C LEU A 264 27.97 -1.46 -9.18
N LEU A 265 28.51 -2.64 -9.53
CA LEU A 265 27.72 -3.73 -10.09
C LEU A 265 26.74 -4.32 -9.07
N ALA A 266 27.18 -4.48 -7.80
CA ALA A 266 26.30 -4.94 -6.73
C ALA A 266 25.18 -3.92 -6.45
N GLU A 267 25.50 -2.63 -6.41
CA GLU A 267 24.53 -1.55 -6.27
C GLU A 267 23.55 -1.54 -7.46
N LEU A 268 24.04 -1.71 -8.70
CA LEU A 268 23.21 -1.81 -9.90
C LEU A 268 22.23 -2.99 -9.82
N GLY A 269 22.70 -4.14 -9.34
CA GLY A 269 21.86 -5.30 -9.09
C GLY A 269 20.72 -4.98 -8.12
N PHE A 270 21.07 -4.40 -6.96
CA PHE A 270 20.09 -4.03 -5.94
C PHE A 270 19.04 -3.03 -6.44
N VAL A 271 19.45 -1.94 -7.10
CA VAL A 271 18.50 -0.94 -7.61
C VAL A 271 17.68 -1.47 -8.80
N SER A 272 18.23 -2.39 -9.58
CA SER A 272 17.49 -3.09 -10.66
C SER A 272 16.37 -3.97 -10.08
N ASP A 273 16.63 -4.69 -9.00
CA ASP A 273 15.61 -5.51 -8.33
C ASP A 273 14.56 -4.64 -7.64
N ALA A 274 14.98 -3.52 -7.03
CA ALA A 274 14.05 -2.54 -6.47
C ALA A 274 13.12 -1.93 -7.56
N TYR A 275 13.65 -1.63 -8.74
CA TYR A 275 12.86 -1.16 -9.87
C TYR A 275 11.85 -2.21 -10.35
N ARG A 276 12.25 -3.48 -10.44
CA ARG A 276 11.33 -4.58 -10.78
C ARG A 276 10.24 -4.75 -9.73
N GLY A 277 10.60 -4.66 -8.45
CA GLY A 277 9.63 -4.70 -7.34
C GLY A 277 8.61 -3.56 -7.40
N ALA A 278 9.07 -2.33 -7.67
CA ALA A 278 8.20 -1.17 -7.83
C ALA A 278 7.26 -1.29 -9.04
N LEU A 279 7.76 -1.88 -10.14
CA LEU A 279 6.93 -2.16 -11.33
C LEU A 279 5.81 -3.17 -11.02
N MET A 280 6.15 -4.25 -10.32
CA MET A 280 5.16 -5.25 -9.87
C MET A 280 4.14 -4.63 -8.90
N ALA A 281 4.58 -3.77 -7.98
CA ALA A 281 3.69 -3.07 -7.06
C ALA A 281 2.71 -2.15 -7.80
N LEU A 282 3.16 -1.44 -8.85
CA LEU A 282 2.28 -0.62 -9.69
C LEU A 282 1.24 -1.48 -10.42
N GLU A 283 1.64 -2.59 -11.02
CA GLU A 283 0.70 -3.48 -11.71
C GLU A 283 -0.31 -4.09 -10.71
N THR A 284 0.14 -4.45 -9.52
CA THR A 284 -0.76 -4.92 -8.45
C THR A 284 -1.75 -3.82 -8.05
N ALA A 285 -1.27 -2.60 -7.78
CA ALA A 285 -2.13 -1.46 -7.44
C ALA A 285 -3.14 -1.16 -8.56
N ARG A 286 -2.73 -1.28 -9.82
CA ARG A 286 -3.61 -1.11 -11.00
C ARG A 286 -4.72 -2.16 -11.05
N ILE A 287 -4.38 -3.43 -10.83
CA ILE A 287 -5.35 -4.53 -10.80
C ILE A 287 -6.29 -4.35 -9.61
N GLU A 288 -5.77 -4.01 -8.43
CA GLU A 288 -6.57 -3.79 -7.23
C GLU A 288 -7.48 -2.59 -7.35
N SER A 289 -7.05 -1.51 -8.01
CA SER A 289 -7.89 -0.32 -8.24
C SER A 289 -9.13 -0.60 -9.10
N THR A 290 -9.09 -1.65 -9.91
CA THR A 290 -10.24 -2.09 -10.72
C THR A 290 -11.07 -3.19 -10.06
N ARG A 291 -10.49 -3.94 -9.11
CA ARG A 291 -11.14 -5.10 -8.47
C ARG A 291 -11.71 -4.82 -7.10
N LYS A 292 -11.07 -3.94 -6.32
CA LYS A 292 -11.45 -3.67 -4.92
C LYS A 292 -12.27 -2.37 -4.77
N LEU A 293 -13.11 -2.07 -5.75
CA LEU A 293 -14.11 -1.03 -5.56
C LEU A 293 -15.16 -1.57 -4.59
N LYS A 294 -15.31 -0.88 -3.46
CA LYS A 294 -16.38 -1.18 -2.51
C LYS A 294 -17.68 -0.60 -3.04
N SER A 295 -18.75 -1.37 -2.93
CA SER A 295 -20.08 -0.93 -3.27
C SER A 295 -21.03 -1.13 -2.09
N LEU A 296 -22.03 -0.24 -1.99
CA LEU A 296 -23.13 -0.40 -1.06
C LEU A 296 -24.18 -1.26 -1.72
N VAL A 297 -24.44 -2.44 -1.15
CA VAL A 297 -25.50 -3.35 -1.61
C VAL A 297 -26.72 -3.13 -0.75
N LEU A 298 -27.84 -2.76 -1.39
CA LEU A 298 -29.12 -2.63 -0.73
C LEU A 298 -29.76 -4.01 -0.59
N VAL A 299 -29.84 -4.49 0.65
CA VAL A 299 -30.45 -5.78 0.99
C VAL A 299 -31.95 -5.63 1.13
N GLU A 300 -32.38 -4.56 1.82
CA GLU A 300 -33.78 -4.20 1.98
C GLU A 300 -33.99 -2.72 1.64
N THR A 301 -34.94 -2.46 0.74
CA THR A 301 -35.28 -1.10 0.30
C THR A 301 -36.05 -0.35 1.37
N PRO A 302 -35.89 0.99 1.48
CA PRO A 302 -36.66 1.82 2.41
C PRO A 302 -38.15 1.60 2.29
N ALA A 303 -38.74 0.97 3.32
CA ALA A 303 -40.14 0.64 3.36
C ALA A 303 -41.04 1.85 3.67
N LEU A 304 -42.23 1.91 3.09
CA LEU A 304 -43.23 2.89 3.50
C LEU A 304 -43.97 2.29 4.72
N PRO A 305 -43.87 2.89 5.91
CA PRO A 305 -44.51 2.36 7.10
C PRO A 305 -46.04 2.55 7.04
N GLU A 306 -46.78 1.49 7.30
CA GLU A 306 -48.24 1.52 7.30
C GLU A 306 -48.83 1.98 8.65
N THR A 307 -48.08 1.77 9.73
CA THR A 307 -48.50 2.09 11.12
C THR A 307 -47.49 2.93 11.83
N ALA A 308 -47.97 3.81 12.71
CA ALA A 308 -47.07 4.60 13.58
C ALA A 308 -46.47 3.70 14.66
N GLU A 309 -45.15 3.72 14.81
CA GLU A 309 -44.45 2.96 15.85
C GLU A 309 -44.43 3.72 17.19
N TYR A 310 -44.38 5.03 17.13
CA TYR A 310 -44.35 5.90 18.31
C TYR A 310 -45.50 6.91 18.32
N PRO A 311 -46.00 7.31 19.52
CA PRO A 311 -45.68 6.74 20.85
C PRO A 311 -46.28 5.35 21.05
N ARG A 312 -45.58 4.45 21.75
CA ARG A 312 -46.10 3.12 22.11
C ARG A 312 -47.21 3.27 23.19
N ARG A 313 -48.38 3.70 22.80
CA ARG A 313 -49.46 4.13 23.70
C ARG A 313 -49.88 3.02 24.69
N VAL A 314 -49.93 1.79 24.25
CA VAL A 314 -50.31 0.65 25.09
C VAL A 314 -49.26 0.38 26.17
N TYR A 315 -47.97 0.43 25.78
CA TYR A 315 -46.85 0.21 26.72
C TYR A 315 -46.76 1.33 27.74
N THR A 316 -46.93 2.59 27.35
CA THR A 316 -46.90 3.74 28.28
C THR A 316 -48.08 3.71 29.25
N LEU A 317 -49.28 3.25 28.83
CA LEU A 317 -50.42 3.06 29.71
C LEU A 317 -50.15 1.96 30.76
N ILE A 318 -49.62 0.81 30.32
CA ILE A 318 -49.28 -0.30 31.21
C ILE A 318 -48.18 0.12 32.21
N ALA A 319 -47.12 0.80 31.77
CA ALA A 319 -46.07 1.28 32.60
C ALA A 319 -46.56 2.29 33.69
N LEU A 320 -47.49 3.19 33.28
CA LEU A 320 -48.13 4.14 34.18
C LEU A 320 -49.03 3.46 35.22
N LEU A 321 -49.75 2.44 34.84
CA LEU A 321 -50.59 1.62 35.72
C LEU A 321 -49.71 0.83 36.73
N MET A 322 -48.57 0.27 36.28
CA MET A 322 -47.66 -0.45 37.16
C MET A 322 -46.88 0.49 38.14
N GLY A 323 -46.66 1.75 37.74
CA GLY A 323 -46.02 2.75 38.62
C GLY A 323 -46.99 3.40 39.62
N LEU A 324 -48.29 3.17 39.50
CA LEU A 324 -49.33 3.70 40.41
C LEU A 324 -49.79 2.68 41.47
N ILE A 325 -49.29 1.43 41.38
CA ILE A 325 -49.47 0.34 42.35
C ILE A 325 -48.23 0.25 43.23
#